data_b32b568ec03e3954c56262b4843f8631
#
_entry.id   b32b568ec03e3954c56262b4843f8631
#
_cell.length_a   1.000
_cell.length_b   1.000
_cell.length_c   1.000
_cell.angle_alpha   90.00
_cell.angle_beta   90.00
_cell.angle_gamma   90.00
#
_symmetry.space_group_name_H-M   'P 1'
#
loop_
_entity.id
_entity.type
_entity.pdbx_description
1 polymer ?
#
loop_
_entity_poly.entity_id
_entity_poly.type
_entity_poly.pdbx_seq_one_letter_code
_entity_poly.pdbx_strand_id
1 'polypeptide(L)'
;MANRNLVNLNINPCNQCMPLGAATAFKGVEGSIMLLHGSQGCSTYIRRHMAAHYNEPIDIASSSMTEKGTVYGGSDNMKKALKNIIKQYNPKIIGVATTCLAETIGEDIKRITEEFLEENQGFLEVVNLEKIVSVKTPGYGGTQYEGYYATIKSLVDTLAEKKENRVEFVSYLAE
;
A
#
# COMPACT_ATOMS: atom_id res chain seq x y z
N MET A 1 -3.81 -15.17 31.71
CA MET A 1 -3.48 -13.78 31.26
C MET A 1 -2.25 -13.89 30.39
N ALA A 2 -2.40 -13.73 29.08
CA ALA A 2 -1.26 -13.77 28.16
C ALA A 2 -0.36 -12.57 28.48
N ASN A 3 0.89 -12.86 28.78
CA ASN A 3 1.92 -11.87 28.98
C ASN A 3 2.13 -11.13 27.64
N ARG A 4 1.43 -10.03 27.45
CA ARG A 4 1.70 -9.13 26.32
C ARG A 4 3.03 -8.45 26.63
N ASN A 5 4.10 -9.06 26.16
CA ASN A 5 5.37 -8.36 26.11
C ASN A 5 5.12 -7.06 25.34
N LEU A 6 5.21 -5.94 26.02
CA LEU A 6 5.18 -4.63 25.40
C LEU A 6 6.36 -4.60 24.42
N VAL A 7 6.04 -4.70 23.15
CA VAL A 7 7.05 -4.67 22.09
C VAL A 7 7.67 -3.29 22.07
N ASN A 8 8.95 -3.22 22.40
CA ASN A 8 9.69 -1.98 22.24
C ASN A 8 10.07 -1.81 20.77
N LEU A 9 9.28 -1.03 20.05
CA LEU A 9 9.45 -0.78 18.61
C LEU A 9 10.80 -0.16 18.26
N ASN A 10 11.47 0.50 19.20
CA ASN A 10 12.80 1.05 18.99
C ASN A 10 13.90 -0.01 19.04
N ILE A 11 13.66 -1.11 19.76
CA ILE A 11 14.66 -2.19 19.93
C ILE A 11 14.38 -3.34 18.95
N ASN A 12 13.10 -3.59 18.61
CA ASN A 12 12.72 -4.70 17.74
C ASN A 12 11.80 -4.22 16.61
N PRO A 13 12.35 -3.61 15.55
CA PRO A 13 11.58 -3.11 14.41
C PRO A 13 10.85 -4.23 13.64
N CYS A 14 11.28 -5.48 13.76
CA CYS A 14 10.63 -6.62 13.12
C CYS A 14 9.21 -6.89 13.63
N ASN A 15 8.87 -6.38 14.80
CA ASN A 15 7.53 -6.48 15.39
C ASN A 15 6.66 -5.23 15.11
N GLN A 16 7.05 -4.39 14.17
CA GLN A 16 6.21 -3.29 13.72
C GLN A 16 5.00 -3.80 12.92
N CYS A 17 4.07 -2.90 12.64
CA CYS A 17 2.79 -3.28 12.03
C CYS A 17 2.92 -3.68 10.54
N MET A 18 1.92 -4.42 10.05
CA MET A 18 1.86 -4.90 8.67
C MET A 18 2.02 -3.81 7.60
N PRO A 19 1.43 -2.59 7.72
CA PRO A 19 1.61 -1.53 6.72
C PRO A 19 3.06 -1.13 6.47
N LEU A 20 3.93 -1.23 7.47
CA LEU A 20 5.37 -0.98 7.29
C LEU A 20 6.01 -2.05 6.40
N GLY A 21 5.61 -3.31 6.56
CA GLY A 21 6.07 -4.40 5.69
C GLY A 21 5.66 -4.20 4.24
N ALA A 22 4.41 -3.75 4.01
CA ALA A 22 3.96 -3.39 2.68
C ALA A 22 4.79 -2.24 2.08
N ALA A 23 5.06 -1.20 2.88
CA ALA A 23 5.89 -0.08 2.44
C ALA A 23 7.31 -0.54 2.05
N THR A 24 7.89 -1.46 2.81
CA THR A 24 9.21 -2.04 2.53
C THR A 24 9.20 -2.83 1.22
N ALA A 25 8.16 -3.63 0.97
CA ALA A 25 8.04 -4.41 -0.27
C ALA A 25 7.89 -3.50 -1.49
N PHE A 26 6.99 -2.51 -1.45
CA PHE A 26 6.81 -1.58 -2.57
C PHE A 26 8.03 -0.69 -2.83
N LYS A 27 8.82 -0.36 -1.80
CA LYS A 27 10.08 0.38 -1.99
C LYS A 27 11.05 -0.36 -2.93
N GLY A 28 11.04 -1.68 -2.93
CA GLY A 28 11.86 -2.50 -3.83
C GLY A 28 11.33 -2.64 -5.25
N VAL A 29 10.18 -2.04 -5.59
CA VAL A 29 9.56 -2.15 -6.91
C VAL A 29 9.79 -0.85 -7.69
N GLU A 30 10.53 -0.95 -8.79
CA GLU A 30 10.86 0.21 -9.63
C GLU A 30 9.62 0.89 -10.22
N GLY A 31 9.59 2.22 -10.15
CA GLY A 31 8.49 3.03 -10.69
C GLY A 31 7.18 2.90 -9.88
N SER A 32 7.23 2.30 -8.70
CA SER A 32 6.07 2.19 -7.83
C SER A 32 5.96 3.36 -6.85
N ILE A 33 4.72 3.65 -6.46
CA ILE A 33 4.40 4.50 -5.32
C ILE A 33 3.38 3.80 -4.45
N MET A 34 3.56 3.91 -3.14
CA MET A 34 2.63 3.32 -2.19
C MET A 34 1.59 4.33 -1.72
N LEU A 35 0.32 3.95 -1.74
CA LEU A 35 -0.80 4.65 -1.11
C LEU A 35 -1.24 3.89 0.15
N LEU A 36 -1.12 4.52 1.30
CA LEU A 36 -1.74 4.04 2.54
C LEU A 36 -3.17 4.56 2.64
N HIS A 37 -4.13 3.64 2.55
CA HIS A 37 -5.53 3.97 2.71
C HIS A 37 -5.92 3.99 4.18
N GLY A 38 -6.18 5.19 4.69
CA GLY A 38 -6.51 5.46 6.09
C GLY A 38 -6.10 6.87 6.52
N SER A 39 -5.80 7.04 7.80
CA SER A 39 -5.38 8.33 8.32
C SER A 39 -3.94 8.68 7.90
N GLN A 40 -3.67 9.98 7.79
CA GLN A 40 -2.35 10.49 7.40
C GLN A 40 -1.23 10.19 8.43
N GLY A 41 -1.59 9.91 9.68
CA GLY A 41 -0.64 9.64 10.76
C GLY A 41 0.23 8.41 10.46
N CYS A 42 -0.37 7.32 9.96
CA CYS A 42 0.35 6.10 9.63
C CYS A 42 1.39 6.34 8.52
N SER A 43 1.01 7.03 7.45
CA SER A 43 1.94 7.32 6.34
C SER A 43 3.08 8.23 6.78
N THR A 44 2.79 9.28 7.56
CA THR A 44 3.80 10.19 8.09
C THR A 44 4.79 9.47 8.98
N TYR A 45 4.30 8.61 9.87
CA TYR A 45 5.13 7.85 10.80
C TYR A 45 6.03 6.85 10.07
N ILE A 46 5.46 6.03 9.19
CA ILE A 46 6.20 5.04 8.41
C ILE A 46 7.25 5.73 7.52
N ARG A 47 6.86 6.78 6.80
CA ARG A 47 7.76 7.58 5.96
C ARG A 47 8.96 8.11 6.73
N ARG A 48 8.72 8.68 7.92
CA ARG A 48 9.80 9.21 8.77
C ARG A 48 10.78 8.11 9.19
N HIS A 49 10.26 6.96 9.66
CA HIS A 49 11.11 5.88 10.15
C HIS A 49 11.88 5.19 9.03
N MET A 50 11.26 4.95 7.90
CA MET A 50 11.93 4.37 6.73
C MET A 50 13.00 5.31 6.18
N ALA A 51 12.69 6.62 6.03
CA ALA A 51 13.67 7.60 5.57
C ALA A 51 14.88 7.68 6.50
N ALA A 52 14.68 7.62 7.82
CA ALA A 52 15.77 7.58 8.78
C ALA A 52 16.58 6.28 8.73
N HIS A 53 15.93 5.13 8.45
CA HIS A 53 16.59 3.84 8.35
C HIS A 53 17.44 3.71 7.09
N TYR A 54 16.88 4.09 5.94
CA TYR A 54 17.57 3.98 4.65
C TYR A 54 18.47 5.18 4.32
N ASN A 55 18.35 6.27 5.07
CA ASN A 55 19.00 7.57 4.81
C ASN A 55 18.68 8.15 3.42
N GLU A 56 17.46 7.93 2.94
CA GLU A 56 16.96 8.39 1.66
C GLU A 56 15.48 8.76 1.71
N PRO A 57 14.99 9.60 0.79
CA PRO A 57 13.56 9.89 0.68
C PRO A 57 12.74 8.62 0.40
N ILE A 58 11.56 8.55 0.99
CA ILE A 58 10.60 7.47 0.79
C ILE A 58 9.28 8.04 0.29
N ASP A 59 8.81 7.54 -0.85
CA ASP A 59 7.57 7.98 -1.46
C ASP A 59 6.39 7.13 -0.97
N ILE A 60 5.70 7.67 0.03
CA ILE A 60 4.46 7.10 0.58
C ILE A 60 3.39 8.18 0.57
N ALA A 61 2.29 7.92 -0.12
CA ALA A 61 1.10 8.75 -0.13
C ALA A 61 0.07 8.29 0.92
N SER A 62 -0.89 9.14 1.24
CA SER A 62 -2.01 8.83 2.13
C SER A 62 -3.33 9.25 1.49
N SER A 63 -4.39 8.47 1.69
CA SER A 63 -5.75 8.88 1.36
C SER A 63 -6.30 9.94 2.35
N SER A 64 -5.57 10.18 3.44
CA SER A 64 -5.85 11.23 4.43
C SER A 64 -7.29 11.22 4.95
N MET A 65 -7.76 10.04 5.36
CA MET A 65 -9.10 9.90 5.95
C MET A 65 -9.21 10.74 7.22
N THR A 66 -10.26 11.55 7.28
CA THR A 66 -10.67 12.33 8.44
C THR A 66 -11.82 11.64 9.16
N GLU A 67 -12.36 12.25 10.23
CA GLU A 67 -13.55 11.77 10.94
C GLU A 67 -14.73 11.54 9.97
N LYS A 68 -14.92 12.44 9.02
CA LYS A 68 -15.96 12.30 8.00
C LYS A 68 -15.77 11.00 7.17
N GLY A 69 -14.57 10.74 6.70
CA GLY A 69 -14.24 9.51 5.97
C GLY A 69 -14.40 8.26 6.85
N THR A 70 -14.15 8.36 8.15
CA THR A 70 -14.35 7.26 9.10
C THR A 70 -15.81 6.91 9.32
N VAL A 71 -16.71 7.90 9.30
CA VAL A 71 -18.15 7.70 9.54
C VAL A 71 -18.89 7.32 8.25
N TYR A 72 -18.55 7.96 7.13
CA TYR A 72 -19.30 7.81 5.86
C TYR A 72 -18.59 6.96 4.80
N GLY A 73 -17.40 6.45 5.11
CA GLY A 73 -16.55 5.70 4.20
C GLY A 73 -15.47 6.54 3.55
N GLY A 74 -14.34 5.88 3.22
CA GLY A 74 -13.13 6.50 2.67
C GLY A 74 -12.99 6.36 1.15
N SER A 75 -13.99 5.84 0.45
CA SER A 75 -13.94 5.59 -1.00
C SER A 75 -13.56 6.85 -1.79
N ASP A 76 -14.21 7.98 -1.53
CA ASP A 76 -13.92 9.26 -2.20
C ASP A 76 -12.50 9.73 -1.92
N ASN A 77 -12.03 9.55 -0.68
CA ASN A 77 -10.66 9.87 -0.29
C ASN A 77 -9.65 9.05 -1.09
N MET A 78 -9.90 7.74 -1.24
CA MET A 78 -9.03 6.85 -1.99
C MET A 78 -9.01 7.19 -3.48
N LYS A 79 -10.19 7.36 -4.12
CA LYS A 79 -10.30 7.75 -5.53
C LYS A 79 -9.61 9.08 -5.82
N LYS A 80 -9.77 10.07 -4.94
CA LYS A 80 -9.08 11.37 -5.05
C LYS A 80 -7.56 11.23 -4.90
N ALA A 81 -7.10 10.41 -3.94
CA ALA A 81 -5.69 10.17 -3.74
C ALA A 81 -5.05 9.48 -4.94
N LEU A 82 -5.70 8.46 -5.52
CA LEU A 82 -5.24 7.79 -6.74
C LEU A 82 -5.08 8.79 -7.91
N LYS A 83 -6.09 9.63 -8.16
CA LYS A 83 -5.99 10.68 -9.20
C LYS A 83 -4.82 11.64 -8.98
N ASN A 84 -4.61 12.07 -7.73
CA ASN A 84 -3.53 12.99 -7.39
C ASN A 84 -2.16 12.32 -7.58
N ILE A 85 -2.00 11.07 -7.15
CA ILE A 85 -0.76 10.31 -7.32
C ILE A 85 -0.41 10.18 -8.81
N ILE A 86 -1.37 9.76 -9.63
CA ILE A 86 -1.16 9.60 -11.06
C ILE A 86 -0.72 10.92 -11.70
N LYS A 87 -1.41 12.02 -11.40
CA LYS A 87 -1.10 13.34 -11.96
C LYS A 87 0.26 13.89 -11.52
N GLN A 88 0.64 13.64 -10.28
CA GLN A 88 1.82 14.27 -9.69
C GLN A 88 3.10 13.45 -9.91
N TYR A 89 3.01 12.13 -9.82
CA TYR A 89 4.17 11.25 -9.83
C TYR A 89 4.29 10.41 -11.11
N ASN A 90 3.21 10.25 -11.87
CA ASN A 90 3.15 9.42 -13.09
C ASN A 90 3.78 8.03 -12.89
N PRO A 91 3.37 7.27 -11.85
CA PRO A 91 3.97 6.00 -11.52
C PRO A 91 3.55 4.91 -12.52
N LYS A 92 4.39 3.88 -12.68
CA LYS A 92 4.03 2.65 -13.41
C LYS A 92 3.10 1.76 -12.58
N ILE A 93 3.37 1.68 -11.29
CA ILE A 93 2.61 0.82 -10.36
C ILE A 93 2.19 1.63 -9.14
N ILE A 94 0.94 1.46 -8.72
CA ILE A 94 0.47 1.99 -7.44
C ILE A 94 0.17 0.82 -6.51
N GLY A 95 0.85 0.78 -5.37
CA GLY A 95 0.53 -0.14 -4.29
C GLY A 95 -0.48 0.49 -3.34
N VAL A 96 -1.64 -0.13 -3.15
CA VAL A 96 -2.64 0.32 -2.18
C VAL A 96 -2.64 -0.63 -0.99
N ALA A 97 -2.28 -0.13 0.18
CA ALA A 97 -2.30 -0.91 1.42
C ALA A 97 -3.24 -0.27 2.44
N THR A 98 -3.96 -1.11 3.20
CA THR A 98 -4.88 -0.64 4.22
C THR A 98 -4.15 -0.33 5.53
N THR A 99 -4.70 0.63 6.29
CA THR A 99 -4.34 0.85 7.68
C THR A 99 -5.37 0.22 8.62
N CYS A 100 -5.08 0.20 9.91
CA CYS A 100 -6.04 -0.28 10.93
C CYS A 100 -7.39 0.42 10.83
N LEU A 101 -7.40 1.72 10.53
CA LEU A 101 -8.63 2.50 10.41
C LEU A 101 -9.51 1.99 9.27
N ALA A 102 -8.95 1.86 8.07
CA ALA A 102 -9.69 1.38 6.90
C ALA A 102 -10.24 -0.04 7.11
N GLU A 103 -9.45 -0.93 7.69
CA GLU A 103 -9.89 -2.30 7.98
C GLU A 103 -10.96 -2.36 9.08
N THR A 104 -10.87 -1.51 10.11
CA THR A 104 -11.85 -1.47 11.20
C THR A 104 -13.22 -1.01 10.74
N ILE A 105 -13.28 -0.06 9.81
CA ILE A 105 -14.56 0.40 9.23
C ILE A 105 -15.03 -0.47 8.06
N GLY A 106 -14.26 -1.50 7.66
CA GLY A 106 -14.67 -2.47 6.64
C GLY A 106 -14.53 -1.97 5.20
N GLU A 107 -13.55 -1.11 4.90
CA GLU A 107 -13.30 -0.63 3.55
C GLU A 107 -12.88 -1.77 2.61
N ASP A 108 -13.55 -1.87 1.47
CA ASP A 108 -13.18 -2.80 0.40
C ASP A 108 -12.33 -2.10 -0.68
N ILE A 109 -11.03 -2.11 -0.45
CA ILE A 109 -10.07 -1.45 -1.36
C ILE A 109 -10.04 -2.06 -2.76
N LYS A 110 -10.36 -3.35 -2.91
CA LYS A 110 -10.42 -3.98 -4.24
C LYS A 110 -11.58 -3.42 -5.04
N ARG A 111 -12.77 -3.41 -4.47
CA ARG A 111 -13.96 -2.83 -5.08
C ARG A 111 -13.74 -1.35 -5.44
N ILE A 112 -13.18 -0.56 -4.51
CA ILE A 112 -12.91 0.86 -4.77
C ILE A 112 -11.91 1.05 -5.91
N THR A 113 -10.91 0.18 -6.00
CA THR A 113 -9.93 0.21 -7.09
C THR A 113 -10.58 -0.13 -8.43
N GLU A 114 -11.41 -1.16 -8.48
CA GLU A 114 -12.14 -1.56 -9.69
C GLU A 114 -13.07 -0.44 -10.16
N GLU A 115 -13.89 0.12 -9.27
CA GLU A 115 -14.73 1.29 -9.57
C GLU A 115 -13.92 2.48 -10.09
N PHE A 116 -12.74 2.75 -9.50
CA PHE A 116 -11.87 3.83 -9.94
C PHE A 116 -11.36 3.61 -11.37
N LEU A 117 -10.96 2.38 -11.70
CA LEU A 117 -10.49 2.01 -13.03
C LEU A 117 -11.61 2.15 -14.08
N GLU A 118 -12.81 1.69 -13.76
CA GLU A 118 -13.98 1.81 -14.63
C GLU A 118 -14.38 3.27 -14.89
N GLU A 119 -14.44 4.08 -13.83
CA GLU A 119 -14.83 5.50 -13.91
C GLU A 119 -13.82 6.37 -14.66
N ASN A 120 -12.56 5.95 -14.78
CA ASN A 120 -11.48 6.78 -15.30
C ASN A 120 -10.75 6.17 -16.52
N GLN A 121 -11.36 5.26 -17.26
CA GLN A 121 -10.73 4.57 -18.40
C GLN A 121 -10.05 5.54 -19.38
N GLY A 122 -10.76 6.57 -19.85
CA GLY A 122 -10.19 7.56 -20.77
C GLY A 122 -9.03 8.38 -20.22
N PHE A 123 -8.98 8.58 -18.89
CA PHE A 123 -7.84 9.23 -18.24
C PHE A 123 -6.65 8.26 -18.14
N LEU A 124 -6.91 6.99 -17.89
CA LEU A 124 -5.87 5.97 -17.73
C LEU A 124 -5.18 5.59 -19.06
N GLU A 125 -5.85 5.74 -20.18
CA GLU A 125 -5.25 5.53 -21.52
C GLU A 125 -4.12 6.52 -21.85
N VAL A 126 -4.11 7.68 -21.21
CA VAL A 126 -3.13 8.76 -21.47
C VAL A 126 -1.94 8.72 -20.50
N VAL A 127 -2.05 7.95 -19.41
CA VAL A 127 -1.03 7.90 -18.37
C VAL A 127 -0.26 6.58 -18.40
N ASN A 128 0.95 6.59 -17.87
CA ASN A 128 1.86 5.43 -17.88
C ASN A 128 1.60 4.47 -16.71
N LEU A 129 0.34 4.35 -16.24
CA LEU A 129 -0.02 3.45 -15.15
C LEU A 129 -0.31 2.05 -15.70
N GLU A 130 0.50 1.09 -15.31
CA GLU A 130 0.34 -0.31 -15.74
C GLU A 130 -0.62 -1.08 -14.86
N LYS A 131 -0.45 -0.97 -13.53
CA LYS A 131 -1.23 -1.74 -12.56
C LYS A 131 -1.44 -1.02 -11.23
N ILE A 132 -2.56 -1.34 -10.58
CA ILE A 132 -2.80 -1.03 -9.15
C ILE A 132 -2.83 -2.35 -8.40
N VAL A 133 -1.98 -2.48 -7.38
CA VAL A 133 -1.87 -3.68 -6.55
C VAL A 133 -2.45 -3.38 -5.18
N SER A 134 -3.51 -4.08 -4.80
CA SER A 134 -4.21 -3.88 -3.52
C SER A 134 -3.82 -4.97 -2.52
N VAL A 135 -3.49 -4.58 -1.30
CA VAL A 135 -3.15 -5.50 -0.21
C VAL A 135 -3.80 -5.06 1.11
N LYS A 136 -4.39 -6.02 1.82
CA LYS A 136 -4.93 -5.78 3.16
C LYS A 136 -3.83 -5.95 4.20
N THR A 137 -3.58 -4.90 4.98
CA THR A 137 -2.51 -4.86 5.97
C THR A 137 -2.95 -4.26 7.30
N PRO A 138 -3.96 -4.86 7.98
CA PRO A 138 -4.36 -4.38 9.30
C PRO A 138 -3.21 -4.52 10.29
N GLY A 139 -2.84 -3.43 10.96
CA GLY A 139 -1.71 -3.46 11.89
C GLY A 139 -1.90 -4.37 13.11
N TYR A 140 -3.14 -4.75 13.39
CA TYR A 140 -3.49 -5.75 14.41
C TYR A 140 -3.52 -7.19 13.87
N GLY A 141 -3.40 -7.39 12.56
CA GLY A 141 -3.48 -8.68 11.90
C GLY A 141 -2.15 -9.44 11.88
N GLY A 142 -1.05 -8.75 12.15
CA GLY A 142 0.28 -9.35 12.14
C GLY A 142 1.39 -8.33 12.27
N THR A 143 2.61 -8.81 12.09
CA THR A 143 3.83 -8.03 12.15
C THR A 143 4.23 -7.49 10.77
N GLN A 144 5.31 -6.75 10.72
CA GLN A 144 5.93 -6.30 9.47
C GLN A 144 6.21 -7.46 8.50
N TYR A 145 6.61 -8.63 8.99
CA TYR A 145 6.88 -9.78 8.13
C TYR A 145 5.65 -10.27 7.40
N GLU A 146 4.53 -10.43 8.10
CA GLU A 146 3.27 -10.85 7.49
C GLU A 146 2.81 -9.81 6.45
N GLY A 147 2.99 -8.51 6.74
CA GLY A 147 2.69 -7.44 5.79
C GLY A 147 3.57 -7.50 4.54
N TYR A 148 4.86 -7.74 4.71
CA TYR A 148 5.80 -7.92 3.60
C TYR A 148 5.42 -9.11 2.72
N TYR A 149 5.20 -10.29 3.32
CA TYR A 149 4.81 -11.49 2.57
C TYR A 149 3.45 -11.34 1.88
N ALA A 150 2.46 -10.76 2.55
CA ALA A 150 1.16 -10.49 1.93
C ALA A 150 1.29 -9.58 0.71
N THR A 151 2.18 -8.60 0.77
CA THR A 151 2.42 -7.67 -0.33
C THR A 151 3.14 -8.35 -1.49
N ILE A 152 4.20 -9.12 -1.23
CA ILE A 152 4.90 -9.91 -2.26
C ILE A 152 3.90 -10.86 -2.94
N LYS A 153 3.07 -11.54 -2.17
CA LYS A 153 2.03 -12.40 -2.74
C LYS A 153 1.08 -11.61 -3.65
N SER A 154 0.58 -10.45 -3.21
CA SER A 154 -0.32 -9.63 -4.02
C SER A 154 0.36 -9.09 -5.28
N LEU A 155 1.65 -8.75 -5.22
CA LEU A 155 2.45 -8.37 -6.38
C LEU A 155 2.54 -9.52 -7.39
N VAL A 156 2.88 -10.72 -6.92
CA VAL A 156 2.96 -11.93 -7.76
C VAL A 156 1.60 -12.23 -8.39
N ASP A 157 0.53 -12.26 -7.59
CA ASP A 157 -0.82 -12.58 -8.07
C ASP A 157 -1.33 -11.57 -9.12
N THR A 158 -0.87 -10.32 -9.04
CA THR A 158 -1.31 -9.24 -9.96
C THR A 158 -0.43 -9.08 -11.20
N LEU A 159 0.88 -9.28 -11.05
CA LEU A 159 1.86 -8.98 -12.10
C LEU A 159 2.39 -10.22 -12.84
N ALA A 160 2.31 -11.41 -12.20
CA ALA A 160 2.82 -12.63 -12.82
C ALA A 160 1.92 -13.14 -13.94
N GLU A 161 2.49 -13.33 -15.13
CA GLU A 161 1.84 -13.98 -16.25
C GLU A 161 2.13 -15.48 -16.26
N LYS A 162 1.10 -16.32 -16.40
CA LYS A 162 1.25 -17.76 -16.59
C LYS A 162 1.53 -18.04 -18.07
N LYS A 163 2.75 -18.40 -18.40
CA LYS A 163 3.11 -18.94 -19.70
C LYS A 163 3.43 -20.44 -19.57
N GLU A 164 2.67 -21.32 -20.21
CA GLU A 164 2.95 -22.76 -20.41
C GLU A 164 3.69 -23.44 -19.24
N ASN A 165 3.10 -23.50 -18.08
CA ASN A 165 3.67 -24.07 -16.84
C ASN A 165 4.88 -23.30 -16.24
N ARG A 166 5.21 -22.11 -16.70
CA ARG A 166 6.19 -21.21 -16.09
C ARG A 166 5.53 -19.94 -15.65
N VAL A 167 5.87 -19.49 -14.45
CA VAL A 167 5.57 -18.12 -13.99
C VAL A 167 6.76 -17.27 -14.40
N GLU A 168 6.58 -16.41 -15.41
CA GLU A 168 7.56 -15.36 -15.69
C GLU A 168 7.21 -14.17 -14.81
N PHE A 169 8.12 -13.81 -13.93
CA PHE A 169 8.10 -12.53 -13.28
C PHE A 169 8.52 -11.49 -14.31
N VAL A 170 7.65 -10.57 -14.65
CA VAL A 170 8.10 -9.33 -15.25
C VAL A 170 8.85 -8.61 -14.13
N SER A 171 10.18 -8.57 -14.23
CA SER A 171 11.03 -8.06 -13.16
C SER A 171 10.91 -6.54 -13.07
N TYR A 172 9.96 -6.08 -12.29
CA TYR A 172 9.94 -4.71 -11.79
C TYR A 172 10.77 -4.57 -10.49
N LEU A 173 11.47 -5.65 -10.10
CA LEU A 173 12.41 -5.59 -9.00
C LEU A 173 13.68 -4.92 -9.52
N ALA A 174 14.04 -3.79 -8.94
CA ALA A 174 15.34 -3.16 -9.16
C ALA A 174 16.45 -4.15 -8.81
N GLU A 175 17.44 -4.32 -9.70
CA GLU A 175 18.69 -5.03 -9.41
C GLU A 175 19.48 -4.33 -8.30
#